data_ec3ba15b69df4c0488214d48f9bfa329
#
_entry.id   ec3ba15b69df4c0488214d48f9bfa329
#
_cell.length_a   1.000
_cell.length_b   1.000
_cell.length_c   1.000
_cell.angle_alpha   90.00
_cell.angle_beta   90.00
_cell.angle_gamma   90.00
#
_symmetry.space_group_name_H-M   'P 1'
#
loop_
_entity.id
_entity.type
_entity.pdbx_description
1 polymer ?
#
loop_
_entity_poly.entity_id
_entity_poly.type
_entity_poly.pdbx_seq_one_letter_code
_entity_poly.pdbx_strand_id
1 'polypeptide(L)' 'MSEHPLTNVLEAVLLAAGRPVTIEQIVELFDEHERPAIEDVRAALADLENRYIGRGIEVREVASGWRVQVRPQHADTVS' A
#
# COMPACT_ATOMS: atom_id res chain seq x y z
N MET A 1 -16.68 -8.48 11.29
CA MET A 1 -15.94 -7.39 10.72
C MET A 1 -14.97 -7.90 9.71
N SER A 2 -15.09 -7.37 8.54
CA SER A 2 -14.27 -7.84 7.44
C SER A 2 -13.00 -7.03 7.26
N GLU A 3 -12.79 -6.04 8.10
CA GLU A 3 -11.63 -5.18 7.94
C GLU A 3 -10.38 -5.82 8.50
N HIS A 4 -9.29 -5.63 7.79
CA HIS A 4 -7.98 -6.09 8.21
C HIS A 4 -7.24 -4.88 8.78
N PRO A 5 -6.97 -4.85 10.08
CA PRO A 5 -6.24 -3.72 10.67
C PRO A 5 -4.91 -3.46 9.97
N LEU A 6 -4.23 -4.53 9.57
CA LEU A 6 -2.94 -4.38 8.87
C LEU A 6 -3.12 -3.64 7.55
N THR A 7 -4.16 -3.98 6.79
CA THR A 7 -4.42 -3.31 5.51
C THR A 7 -4.62 -1.81 5.72
N ASN A 8 -5.36 -1.43 6.76
CA ASN A 8 -5.60 -0.03 7.05
C ASN A 8 -4.32 0.70 7.44
N VAL A 9 -3.47 0.04 8.21
CA VAL A 9 -2.17 0.61 8.59
C VAL A 9 -1.31 0.84 7.36
N LEU A 10 -1.27 -0.14 6.47
CA LEU A 10 -0.47 -0.01 5.25
C LEU A 10 -0.98 1.09 4.35
N GLU A 11 -2.29 1.25 4.27
CA GLU A 11 -2.87 2.35 3.50
C GLU A 11 -2.36 3.69 4.01
N ALA A 12 -2.40 3.88 5.33
CA ALA A 12 -1.93 5.12 5.93
C ALA A 12 -0.43 5.32 5.69
N VAL A 13 0.34 4.25 5.80
CA VAL A 13 1.79 4.32 5.60
C VAL A 13 2.11 4.77 4.17
N LEU A 14 1.45 4.15 3.19
CA LEU A 14 1.74 4.47 1.78
C LEU A 14 1.30 5.88 1.43
N LEU A 15 0.13 6.31 1.94
CA LEU A 15 -0.35 7.66 1.68
C LEU A 15 0.56 8.71 2.32
N ALA A 16 1.06 8.42 3.51
CA ALA A 16 1.93 9.37 4.22
C ALA A 16 3.33 9.43 3.64
N ALA A 17 3.80 8.32 3.08
CA ALA A 17 5.19 8.23 2.62
C ALA A 17 5.50 9.14 1.43
N GLY A 18 4.55 9.24 0.49
CA GLY A 18 4.75 10.05 -0.71
C GLY A 18 5.84 9.52 -1.64
N ARG A 19 6.30 8.30 -1.41
CA ARG A 19 7.34 7.66 -2.20
C ARG A 19 7.20 6.14 -2.05
N PRO A 20 7.81 5.35 -2.93
CA PRO A 20 7.74 3.89 -2.80
C PRO A 20 8.35 3.41 -1.49
N VAL A 21 7.72 2.41 -0.88
CA VAL A 21 8.16 1.82 0.37
C VAL A 21 8.28 0.32 0.18
N THR A 22 9.40 -0.25 0.58
CA THR A 22 9.61 -1.70 0.47
C THR A 22 8.92 -2.43 1.60
N ILE A 23 8.70 -3.74 1.40
CA ILE A 23 8.10 -4.56 2.45
C ILE A 23 8.99 -4.56 3.70
N GLU A 24 10.31 -4.59 3.52
CA GLU A 24 11.24 -4.54 4.63
C GLU A 24 11.07 -3.25 5.44
N GLN A 25 10.93 -2.14 4.75
CA GLN A 25 10.72 -0.85 5.42
C GLN A 25 9.39 -0.84 6.17
N ILE A 26 8.35 -1.43 5.57
CA ILE A 26 7.06 -1.52 6.24
C ILE A 26 7.16 -2.32 7.54
N VAL A 27 7.81 -3.48 7.46
CA VAL A 27 7.96 -4.34 8.63
C VAL A 27 8.71 -3.63 9.75
N GLU A 28 9.73 -2.86 9.40
CA GLU A 28 10.56 -2.14 10.36
C GLU A 28 9.82 -1.01 11.08
N LEU A 29 8.67 -0.59 10.57
CA LEU A 29 7.87 0.42 11.24
C LEU A 29 7.17 -0.10 12.49
N PHE A 30 7.08 -1.41 12.63
CA PHE A 30 6.41 -2.03 13.77
C PHE A 30 7.42 -2.35 14.86
N ASP A 31 6.95 -2.35 16.11
CA ASP A 31 7.77 -2.79 17.22
C ASP A 31 8.20 -4.24 17.00
N GLU A 32 9.38 -4.56 17.49
CA GLU A 32 9.98 -5.87 17.28
C GLU A 32 9.02 -7.02 17.61
N HIS A 33 8.24 -6.86 18.68
CA HIS A 33 7.31 -7.89 19.12
C HIS A 33 6.00 -7.92 18.34
N GLU A 34 5.76 -6.90 17.51
CA GLU A 34 4.51 -6.77 16.79
C GLU A 34 4.69 -6.82 15.28
N ARG A 35 5.88 -7.15 14.83
CA ARG A 35 6.16 -7.18 13.40
C ARG A 35 5.34 -8.27 12.71
N PRO A 36 4.62 -7.92 11.66
CA PRO A 36 3.87 -8.90 10.89
C PRO A 36 4.81 -9.77 10.06
N ALA A 37 4.35 -10.96 9.72
CA ALA A 37 5.09 -11.80 8.80
C ALA A 37 5.04 -11.17 7.41
N ILE A 38 6.08 -11.41 6.62
CA ILE A 38 6.15 -10.88 5.26
C ILE A 38 4.95 -11.32 4.44
N GLU A 39 4.52 -12.56 4.59
CA GLU A 39 3.35 -13.09 3.89
C GLU A 39 2.09 -12.32 4.24
N ASP A 40 1.95 -11.93 5.50
CA ASP A 40 0.80 -11.16 5.93
C ASP A 40 0.83 -9.76 5.34
N VAL A 41 2.01 -9.17 5.24
CA VAL A 41 2.15 -7.85 4.60
C VAL A 41 1.82 -7.95 3.13
N ARG A 42 2.28 -8.99 2.44
CA ARG A 42 1.96 -9.17 1.02
C ARG A 42 0.46 -9.34 0.81
N ALA A 43 -0.19 -10.14 1.67
CA ALA A 43 -1.63 -10.33 1.57
C ALA A 43 -2.38 -9.03 1.81
N ALA A 44 -1.94 -8.24 2.77
CA ALA A 44 -2.56 -6.95 3.06
C ALA A 44 -2.36 -5.97 1.92
N LEU A 45 -1.20 -5.98 1.28
CA LEU A 45 -0.95 -5.12 0.13
C LEU A 45 -1.82 -5.51 -1.06
N ALA A 46 -2.02 -6.81 -1.28
CA ALA A 46 -2.91 -7.28 -2.33
C ALA A 46 -4.35 -6.85 -2.06
N ASP A 47 -4.78 -6.95 -0.82
CA ASP A 47 -6.10 -6.51 -0.41
C ASP A 47 -6.27 -5.01 -0.63
N LEU A 48 -5.23 -4.25 -0.27
CA LEU A 48 -5.24 -2.80 -0.46
C LEU A 48 -5.30 -2.45 -1.94
N GLU A 49 -4.54 -3.14 -2.77
CA GLU A 49 -4.56 -2.95 -4.21
C GLU A 49 -5.98 -3.13 -4.76
N ASN A 50 -6.68 -4.17 -4.28
CA ASN A 50 -8.04 -4.45 -4.71
C ASN A 50 -9.02 -3.36 -4.28
N ARG A 51 -8.79 -2.73 -3.15
CA ARG A 51 -9.66 -1.65 -2.67
C ARG A 51 -9.73 -0.49 -3.64
N TYR A 52 -8.68 -0.29 -4.42
CA TYR A 52 -8.59 0.86 -5.30
C TYR A 52 -8.96 0.55 -6.75
N ILE A 53 -9.41 -0.68 -7.03
CA ILE A 53 -9.87 -1.02 -8.37
C ILE A 53 -11.06 -0.13 -8.72
N GLY A 54 -10.99 0.52 -9.89
CA GLY A 54 -12.05 1.42 -10.34
C GLY A 54 -11.99 2.83 -9.78
N ARG A 55 -10.99 3.11 -8.94
CA ARG A 55 -10.84 4.46 -8.38
C ARG A 55 -9.80 5.24 -9.14
N GLY A 56 -9.71 6.55 -8.85
CA GLY A 56 -8.78 7.43 -9.53
C GLY A 56 -7.33 7.23 -9.16
N ILE A 57 -7.07 6.61 -8.03
CA ILE A 57 -5.71 6.29 -7.61
C ILE A 57 -5.57 4.78 -7.52
N GLU A 58 -4.33 4.32 -7.50
CA GLU A 58 -4.05 2.89 -7.38
C GLU A 58 -2.89 2.67 -6.44
N VAL A 59 -2.87 1.50 -5.83
CA VAL A 59 -1.72 1.02 -5.06
C VAL A 59 -0.99 0.06 -5.96
N ARG A 60 0.31 0.26 -6.14
CA ARG A 60 1.04 -0.51 -7.11
C ARG A 60 2.47 -0.77 -6.66
N GLU A 61 2.98 -1.94 -6.98
CA GLU A 61 4.37 -2.26 -6.77
C GLU A 61 5.19 -1.75 -7.96
N VAL A 62 6.25 -1.01 -7.65
CA VAL A 62 7.21 -0.54 -8.65
C VAL A 62 8.59 -1.02 -8.24
N ALA A 63 9.61 -0.71 -9.03
CA ALA A 63 10.96 -1.23 -8.80
C ALA A 63 11.48 -0.91 -7.39
N SER A 64 11.13 0.24 -6.84
CA SER A 64 11.66 0.68 -5.55
C SER A 64 10.71 0.41 -4.38
N GLY A 65 9.60 -0.30 -4.61
CA GLY A 65 8.68 -0.65 -3.53
C GLY A 65 7.22 -0.45 -3.92
N TRP A 66 6.37 -0.24 -2.92
CA TRP A 66 4.95 -0.04 -3.12
C TRP A 66 4.61 1.43 -2.96
N ARG A 67 3.72 1.92 -3.79
CA ARG A 67 3.33 3.32 -3.74
C ARG A 67 1.88 3.52 -4.16
N VAL A 68 1.33 4.69 -3.79
CA VAL A 68 0.04 5.16 -4.28
C VAL A 68 0.31 6.13 -5.42
N GLN A 69 -0.41 5.98 -6.52
CA GLN A 69 -0.22 6.88 -7.66
C GLN A 69 -1.55 7.10 -8.39
N VAL A 70 -1.63 8.19 -9.15
CA VAL A 70 -2.80 8.48 -9.96
C VAL A 70 -2.80 7.54 -11.17
N ARG A 71 -3.97 6.98 -11.48
CA ARG A 71 -4.08 6.09 -12.63
C ARG A 71 -3.81 6.88 -13.90
N PRO A 72 -3.11 6.28 -14.87
CA PRO A 72 -2.74 7.02 -16.10
C PRO A 72 -3.90 7.65 -16.84
N GLN A 73 -5.04 6.95 -16.94
CA GLN A 73 -6.17 7.51 -17.66
C GLN A 73 -6.76 8.74 -16.97
N HIS A 74 -6.63 8.81 -15.64
CA HIS A 74 -7.11 9.98 -14.91
C HIS A 74 -6.09 11.12 -14.97
N ALA A 75 -4.81 10.78 -15.05
CA ALA A 75 -3.76 11.79 -15.21
C ALA A 75 -3.95 12.53 -16.54
N ASP A 76 -4.30 11.81 -17.60
CA ASP A 76 -4.56 12.41 -18.90
C ASP A 76 -5.75 13.37 -18.84
N THR A 77 -6.76 13.03 -18.05
CA THR A 77 -7.94 13.87 -17.92
C THR A 77 -7.61 15.17 -17.19
N VAL A 78 -6.70 15.11 -16.24
CA VAL A 78 -6.33 16.26 -15.41
C VAL A 78 -5.41 17.21 -16.17
N SER A 79 -4.58 16.68 -17.03
CA SER A 79 -3.66 17.49 -17.78
C SER A 79 -4.35 18.23 -18.93
#